data_542f7544e4e1fd0876fcf2f4fad468dc
#
_entry.id   542f7544e4e1fd0876fcf2f4fad468dc
#
_cell.length_a   1.000
_cell.length_b   1.000
_cell.length_c   1.000
_cell.angle_alpha   90.00
_cell.angle_beta   90.00
_cell.angle_gamma   90.00
#
_symmetry.space_group_name_H-M   'P 1'
#
loop_
_entity.id
_entity.type
_entity.pdbx_description
1 polymer ?
#
loop_
_entity_poly.entity_id
_entity_poly.type
_entity_poly.pdbx_seq_one_letter_code
_entity_poly.pdbx_strand_id
1 'polypeptide(L)'
;MRDTVQSLSHSKWNCKYHIVFAPKYRRQAVYGKLKSDIGRILRQLCEQKNVEILEAEACPDHIHMLLSIPPNISVAQFMGYLKGKSSLMIFDRHANLKYKYGSRHFWCRGYYVDTVGRNKKAIEEYIRNQLTEDSMVEQLTLKEYIDPFTGSKNPKA
;
A
#
# COMPACT_ATOMS: atom_id res chain seq x y z
N MET A 1 1.95 4.17 15.15
CA MET A 1 2.50 4.12 13.79
C MET A 1 3.77 4.96 13.74
N ARG A 2 4.83 4.39 13.25
CA ARG A 2 6.09 5.14 13.13
C ARG A 2 6.02 6.11 11.99
N ASP A 3 6.31 7.34 12.28
CA ASP A 3 6.42 8.37 11.26
C ASP A 3 7.89 8.50 10.85
N THR A 4 8.39 7.41 10.24
CA THR A 4 9.79 7.34 9.83
C THR A 4 9.93 7.64 8.34
N VAL A 5 10.83 8.56 8.04
CA VAL A 5 11.21 8.86 6.67
C VAL A 5 12.35 7.93 6.29
N GLN A 6 12.20 7.25 5.18
CA GLN A 6 13.20 6.34 4.65
C GLN A 6 14.13 7.06 3.68
N SER A 7 15.26 6.43 3.39
CA SER A 7 16.25 6.98 2.49
C SER A 7 16.68 5.96 1.45
N LEU A 8 16.70 6.36 0.19
CA LEU A 8 17.15 5.54 -0.91
C LEU A 8 18.09 6.38 -1.77
N SER A 9 19.40 6.10 -1.71
CA SER A 9 20.42 6.85 -2.42
C SER A 9 20.33 8.34 -2.06
N HIS A 10 19.91 9.20 -2.99
CA HIS A 10 19.76 10.64 -2.75
C HIS A 10 18.32 11.05 -2.47
N SER A 11 17.41 10.10 -2.38
CA SER A 11 15.99 10.36 -2.16
C SER A 11 15.57 9.96 -0.76
N LYS A 12 14.77 10.79 -0.15
CA LYS A 12 14.07 10.47 1.10
C LYS A 12 12.62 10.15 0.74
N TRP A 13 12.04 9.17 1.42
CA TRP A 13 10.68 8.75 1.09
C TRP A 13 9.92 8.26 2.32
N ASN A 14 8.61 8.34 2.22
CA ASN A 14 7.69 7.88 3.25
C ASN A 14 6.44 7.38 2.54
N CYS A 15 6.51 6.16 2.03
CA CYS A 15 5.47 5.56 1.20
C CYS A 15 4.83 4.41 1.94
N LYS A 16 3.76 4.70 2.66
CA LYS A 16 3.04 3.73 3.49
C LYS A 16 1.65 3.48 2.93
N TYR A 17 1.25 2.24 2.95
CA TYR A 17 -0.02 1.80 2.38
C TYR A 17 -0.71 0.81 3.29
N HIS A 18 -2.03 0.97 3.44
CA HIS A 18 -2.89 -0.11 3.91
C HIS A 18 -3.26 -0.97 2.72
N ILE A 19 -3.02 -2.26 2.84
CA ILE A 19 -3.34 -3.21 1.78
C ILE A 19 -4.17 -4.34 2.37
N VAL A 20 -5.26 -4.69 1.70
CA VAL A 20 -6.13 -5.79 2.10
C VAL A 20 -6.30 -6.73 0.92
N PHE A 21 -6.11 -8.01 1.15
CA PHE A 21 -6.36 -9.02 0.14
C PHE A 21 -6.90 -10.29 0.81
N ALA A 22 -7.56 -11.13 0.04
CA ALA A 22 -8.35 -12.21 0.57
C ALA A 22 -8.09 -13.53 -0.16
N PRO A 23 -8.26 -14.66 0.53
CA PRO A 23 -8.30 -15.95 -0.14
C PRO A 23 -9.39 -16.00 -1.20
N LYS A 24 -9.16 -16.81 -2.21
CA LYS A 24 -10.12 -17.01 -3.31
C LYS A 24 -11.50 -17.40 -2.78
N TYR A 25 -12.53 -16.75 -3.27
CA TYR A 25 -13.91 -16.87 -2.79
C TYR A 25 -14.11 -16.41 -1.35
N ARG A 26 -13.17 -15.65 -0.80
CA ARG A 26 -13.19 -15.20 0.61
C ARG A 26 -13.42 -16.34 1.58
N ARG A 27 -12.83 -17.48 1.31
CA ARG A 27 -12.93 -18.63 2.20
C ARG A 27 -12.31 -18.34 3.53
N GLN A 28 -12.97 -18.79 4.59
CA GLN A 28 -12.43 -18.70 5.94
C GLN A 28 -11.39 -19.80 6.13
N ALA A 29 -10.21 -19.61 5.56
CA ALA A 29 -9.16 -20.62 5.52
C ALA A 29 -7.97 -20.29 6.41
N VAL A 30 -7.87 -19.06 6.88
CA VAL A 30 -6.67 -18.56 7.56
C VAL A 30 -6.75 -18.86 9.05
N TYR A 31 -6.42 -20.09 9.41
CA TYR A 31 -6.44 -20.57 10.79
C TYR A 31 -5.20 -21.39 11.11
N GLY A 32 -4.91 -21.51 12.39
CA GLY A 32 -3.96 -22.45 12.93
C GLY A 32 -2.59 -22.43 12.26
N LYS A 33 -2.12 -23.59 11.82
CA LYS A 33 -0.84 -23.73 11.18
C LYS A 33 -0.76 -22.99 9.84
N LEU A 34 -1.84 -22.99 9.07
CA LEU A 34 -1.88 -22.26 7.81
C LEU A 34 -1.72 -20.76 8.04
N LYS A 35 -2.38 -20.20 9.03
CA LYS A 35 -2.24 -18.79 9.41
C LYS A 35 -0.81 -18.45 9.76
N SER A 36 -0.16 -19.30 10.56
CA SER A 36 1.23 -19.16 10.97
C SER A 36 2.17 -19.18 9.79
N ASP A 37 1.98 -20.14 8.88
CA ASP A 37 2.78 -20.27 7.67
C ASP A 37 2.61 -19.09 6.73
N ILE A 38 1.37 -18.63 6.54
CA ILE A 38 1.09 -17.44 5.73
C ILE A 38 1.83 -16.23 6.28
N GLY A 39 1.78 -16.03 7.57
CA GLY A 39 2.49 -14.91 8.22
C GLY A 39 3.98 -14.95 7.95
N ARG A 40 4.61 -16.11 8.09
CA ARG A 40 6.04 -16.28 7.83
C ARG A 40 6.39 -16.07 6.36
N ILE A 41 5.58 -16.63 5.47
CA ILE A 41 5.77 -16.49 4.02
C ILE A 41 5.71 -15.02 3.62
N LEU A 42 4.67 -14.31 4.04
CA LEU A 42 4.49 -12.90 3.70
C LEU A 42 5.64 -12.05 4.24
N ARG A 43 6.06 -12.30 5.48
CA ARG A 43 7.20 -11.59 6.06
C ARG A 43 8.48 -11.81 5.28
N GLN A 44 8.78 -13.06 4.93
CA GLN A 44 9.95 -13.41 4.15
C GLN A 44 9.97 -12.72 2.79
N LEU A 45 8.82 -12.72 2.10
CA LEU A 45 8.71 -12.11 0.78
C LEU A 45 8.82 -10.58 0.84
N CYS A 46 8.28 -9.98 1.88
CA CYS A 46 8.45 -8.54 2.10
C CYS A 46 9.92 -8.19 2.34
N GLU A 47 10.61 -8.95 3.17
CA GLU A 47 12.03 -8.73 3.44
C GLU A 47 12.87 -8.82 2.17
N GLN A 48 12.56 -9.76 1.27
CA GLN A 48 13.29 -9.92 0.01
C GLN A 48 13.17 -8.71 -0.91
N LYS A 49 12.15 -7.91 -0.75
CA LYS A 49 11.93 -6.71 -1.56
C LYS A 49 12.16 -5.42 -0.79
N ASN A 50 12.76 -5.50 0.39
CA ASN A 50 12.97 -4.35 1.26
C ASN A 50 11.68 -3.60 1.61
N VAL A 51 10.59 -4.34 1.70
CA VAL A 51 9.29 -3.82 2.14
C VAL A 51 9.17 -4.09 3.63
N GLU A 52 8.97 -3.05 4.41
CA GLU A 52 8.80 -3.15 5.85
C GLU A 52 7.33 -3.38 6.19
N ILE A 53 7.06 -4.38 7.01
CA ILE A 53 5.73 -4.60 7.59
C ILE A 53 5.66 -3.80 8.88
N LEU A 54 4.84 -2.76 8.90
CA LEU A 54 4.64 -1.94 10.09
C LEU A 54 3.61 -2.57 11.02
N GLU A 55 2.53 -3.07 10.45
CA GLU A 55 1.48 -3.80 11.12
C GLU A 55 0.90 -4.83 10.18
N ALA A 56 0.42 -5.93 10.71
CA ALA A 56 -0.27 -6.94 9.92
C ALA A 56 -1.26 -7.69 10.79
N GLU A 57 -2.39 -8.04 10.21
CA GLU A 57 -3.41 -8.84 10.85
C GLU A 57 -3.94 -9.86 9.86
N ALA A 58 -3.90 -11.13 10.26
CA ALA A 58 -4.44 -12.21 9.48
C ALA A 58 -5.79 -12.60 10.07
N CYS A 59 -6.84 -12.21 9.39
CA CYS A 59 -8.20 -12.61 9.72
C CYS A 59 -8.57 -13.87 8.97
N PRO A 60 -9.61 -14.61 9.40
CA PRO A 60 -9.95 -15.88 8.75
C PRO A 60 -10.18 -15.79 7.24
N ASP A 61 -10.71 -14.67 6.76
CA ASP A 61 -11.09 -14.49 5.37
C ASP A 61 -10.35 -13.36 4.65
N HIS A 62 -9.37 -12.75 5.30
CA HIS A 62 -8.55 -11.68 4.66
C HIS A 62 -7.27 -11.41 5.44
N ILE A 63 -6.35 -10.78 4.74
CA ILE A 63 -5.10 -10.27 5.32
C ILE A 63 -5.14 -8.75 5.23
N HIS A 64 -4.81 -8.08 6.31
CA HIS A 64 -4.67 -6.63 6.35
C HIS A 64 -3.23 -6.30 6.73
N MET A 65 -2.55 -5.51 5.92
CA MET A 65 -1.16 -5.15 6.15
C MET A 65 -0.97 -3.65 6.00
N LEU A 66 -0.15 -3.10 6.88
CA LEU A 66 0.38 -1.75 6.74
C LEU A 66 1.83 -1.88 6.34
N LEU A 67 2.15 -1.47 5.12
CA LEU A 67 3.46 -1.68 4.50
C LEU A 67 4.13 -0.35 4.17
N SER A 68 5.46 -0.34 4.34
CA SER A 68 6.32 0.73 3.83
C SER A 68 7.02 0.16 2.59
N ILE A 69 6.65 0.67 1.41
CA ILE A 69 7.13 0.17 0.12
C ILE A 69 8.07 1.20 -0.49
N PRO A 70 9.32 0.83 -0.84
CA PRO A 70 10.25 1.78 -1.45
C PRO A 70 9.75 2.27 -2.81
N PRO A 71 10.04 3.52 -3.17
CA PRO A 71 9.47 4.13 -4.38
C PRO A 71 9.98 3.56 -5.69
N ASN A 72 11.04 2.73 -5.66
CA ASN A 72 11.55 2.06 -6.84
C ASN A 72 10.71 0.84 -7.25
N ILE A 73 9.68 0.49 -6.47
CA ILE A 73 8.77 -0.61 -6.77
C ILE A 73 7.35 -0.06 -6.76
N SER A 74 6.56 -0.35 -7.79
CA SER A 74 5.15 0.01 -7.77
C SER A 74 4.37 -0.94 -6.83
N VAL A 75 3.27 -0.45 -6.28
CA VAL A 75 2.38 -1.28 -5.47
C VAL A 75 1.90 -2.49 -6.28
N ALA A 76 1.56 -2.29 -7.55
CA ALA A 76 1.07 -3.37 -8.41
C ALA A 76 2.13 -4.46 -8.63
N GLN A 77 3.37 -4.06 -8.89
CA GLN A 77 4.47 -5.01 -9.04
C GLN A 77 4.71 -5.79 -7.76
N PHE A 78 4.73 -5.09 -6.63
CA PHE A 78 4.93 -5.74 -5.34
C PHE A 78 3.80 -6.71 -5.02
N MET A 79 2.55 -6.31 -5.24
CA MET A 79 1.39 -7.17 -4.95
C MET A 79 1.33 -8.38 -5.87
N GLY A 80 1.70 -8.22 -7.14
CA GLY A 80 1.83 -9.34 -8.07
C GLY A 80 2.86 -10.35 -7.57
N TYR A 81 4.01 -9.88 -7.15
CA TYR A 81 5.06 -10.71 -6.57
C TYR A 81 4.58 -11.38 -5.27
N LEU A 82 4.03 -10.60 -4.34
CA LEU A 82 3.63 -11.10 -3.03
C LEU A 82 2.55 -12.18 -3.14
N LYS A 83 1.50 -11.91 -3.91
CA LYS A 83 0.38 -12.85 -4.08
C LYS A 83 0.80 -14.07 -4.88
N GLY A 84 1.56 -13.89 -5.95
CA GLY A 84 2.01 -14.99 -6.79
C GLY A 84 2.95 -15.94 -6.07
N LYS A 85 4.00 -15.41 -5.46
CA LYS A 85 4.98 -16.23 -4.74
C LYS A 85 4.37 -16.87 -3.50
N SER A 86 3.57 -16.14 -2.74
CA SER A 86 2.95 -16.71 -1.54
C SER A 86 1.98 -17.84 -1.90
N SER A 87 1.22 -17.72 -2.99
CA SER A 87 0.35 -18.81 -3.45
C SER A 87 1.13 -20.09 -3.70
N LEU A 88 2.24 -19.99 -4.41
CA LEU A 88 3.09 -21.14 -4.70
C LEU A 88 3.65 -21.76 -3.41
N MET A 89 4.12 -20.95 -2.50
CA MET A 89 4.70 -21.41 -1.24
C MET A 89 3.63 -22.04 -0.33
N ILE A 90 2.44 -21.48 -0.30
CA ILE A 90 1.31 -22.01 0.47
C ILE A 90 0.93 -23.40 -0.06
N PHE A 91 0.75 -23.54 -1.37
CA PHE A 91 0.39 -24.84 -1.96
C PHE A 91 1.52 -25.86 -1.84
N ASP A 92 2.74 -25.41 -1.79
CA ASP A 92 3.89 -26.29 -1.60
C ASP A 92 3.91 -26.91 -0.20
N ARG A 93 3.56 -26.12 0.80
CA ARG A 93 3.50 -26.58 2.20
C ARG A 93 2.19 -27.26 2.56
N HIS A 94 1.11 -26.90 1.87
CA HIS A 94 -0.23 -27.40 2.11
C HIS A 94 -0.83 -27.94 0.80
N ALA A 95 -0.24 -29.03 0.32
CA ALA A 95 -0.57 -29.59 -0.99
C ALA A 95 -2.05 -29.97 -1.16
N ASN A 96 -2.70 -30.33 -0.07
CA ASN A 96 -4.12 -30.67 -0.07
C ASN A 96 -5.03 -29.48 -0.48
N LEU A 97 -4.55 -28.26 -0.31
CA LEU A 97 -5.32 -27.07 -0.69
C LEU A 97 -5.45 -26.92 -2.21
N LYS A 98 -4.52 -27.50 -3.00
CA LYS A 98 -4.59 -27.45 -4.46
C LYS A 98 -5.91 -28.01 -4.98
N TYR A 99 -6.38 -29.07 -4.38
CA TYR A 99 -7.64 -29.71 -4.77
C TYR A 99 -8.85 -28.83 -4.44
N LYS A 100 -8.74 -28.07 -3.36
CA LYS A 100 -9.81 -27.22 -2.88
C LYS A 100 -9.97 -25.93 -3.70
N TYR A 101 -8.86 -25.38 -4.17
CA TYR A 101 -8.84 -24.12 -4.92
C TYR A 101 -8.78 -24.29 -6.42
N GLY A 102 -8.58 -25.51 -6.91
CA GLY A 102 -8.66 -25.87 -8.31
C GLY A 102 -7.62 -25.24 -9.24
N SER A 103 -6.72 -24.42 -8.69
CA SER A 103 -5.69 -23.73 -9.46
C SER A 103 -4.56 -23.31 -8.52
N ARG A 104 -3.49 -22.73 -9.09
CA ARG A 104 -2.35 -22.25 -8.32
C ARG A 104 -2.59 -20.88 -7.68
N HIS A 105 -3.81 -20.40 -7.68
CA HIS A 105 -4.14 -19.10 -7.12
C HIS A 105 -4.85 -19.29 -5.78
N PHE A 106 -4.13 -19.04 -4.72
CA PHE A 106 -4.70 -19.06 -3.37
C PHE A 106 -5.56 -17.81 -3.11
N TRP A 107 -5.12 -16.65 -3.63
CA TRP A 107 -5.75 -15.37 -3.38
C TRP A 107 -6.78 -14.98 -4.43
N CYS A 108 -7.78 -14.19 -4.03
CA CYS A 108 -8.68 -13.52 -4.97
C CYS A 108 -7.90 -12.63 -5.91
N ARG A 109 -8.47 -12.34 -7.07
CA ARG A 109 -7.98 -11.28 -7.93
C ARG A 109 -8.09 -9.94 -7.22
N GLY A 110 -7.10 -9.09 -7.46
CA GLY A 110 -7.13 -7.75 -6.93
C GLY A 110 -6.78 -7.65 -5.45
N TYR A 111 -6.84 -6.45 -4.97
CA TYR A 111 -6.59 -6.10 -3.59
C TYR A 111 -7.10 -4.68 -3.36
N TYR A 112 -7.35 -4.33 -2.12
CA TYR A 112 -7.62 -2.94 -1.76
C TYR A 112 -6.31 -2.28 -1.33
N VAL A 113 -6.07 -1.05 -1.76
CA VAL A 113 -4.92 -0.27 -1.32
C VAL A 113 -5.36 1.15 -1.01
N ASP A 114 -4.83 1.66 0.10
CA ASP A 114 -5.05 3.04 0.52
C ASP A 114 -3.73 3.60 1.02
N THR A 115 -3.49 4.88 0.74
CA THR A 115 -2.30 5.55 1.24
C THR A 115 -2.49 5.96 2.69
N VAL A 116 -1.42 5.83 3.46
CA VAL A 116 -1.40 6.37 4.81
C VAL A 116 -0.79 7.74 4.74
N GLY A 117 -1.64 8.75 4.88
CA GLY A 117 -1.19 10.12 4.94
C GLY A 117 -0.46 10.39 6.24
N ARG A 118 0.59 11.16 6.15
CA ARG A 118 1.17 11.81 7.29
C ARG A 118 0.12 12.77 7.81
N ASN A 119 0.38 13.66 8.67
CA ASN A 119 -0.60 14.59 9.18
C ASN A 119 -1.16 15.48 8.04
N LYS A 120 -2.33 15.16 7.53
CA LYS A 120 -2.99 15.92 6.46
C LYS A 120 -3.12 17.40 6.80
N LYS A 121 -3.46 17.68 8.05
CA LYS A 121 -3.63 19.06 8.52
C LYS A 121 -2.33 19.84 8.46
N ALA A 122 -1.22 19.23 8.86
CA ALA A 122 0.09 19.85 8.80
C ALA A 122 0.52 20.09 7.35
N ILE A 123 0.21 19.15 6.45
CA ILE A 123 0.51 19.28 5.03
C ILE A 123 -0.30 20.42 4.41
N GLU A 124 -1.60 20.49 4.73
CA GLU A 124 -2.48 21.55 4.27
C GLU A 124 -2.03 22.91 4.77
N GLU A 125 -1.63 23.01 6.03
CA GLU A 125 -1.08 24.24 6.58
C GLU A 125 0.22 24.65 5.89
N TYR A 126 1.10 23.69 5.65
CA TYR A 126 2.35 23.95 4.97
C TYR A 126 2.10 24.52 3.55
N ILE A 127 1.23 23.89 2.81
CA ILE A 127 0.87 24.34 1.45
C ILE A 127 0.25 25.74 1.51
N ARG A 128 -0.63 25.97 2.46
CA ARG A 128 -1.28 27.27 2.63
C ARG A 128 -0.28 28.37 2.95
N ASN A 129 0.67 28.10 3.82
CA ASN A 129 1.72 29.05 4.18
C ASN A 129 2.64 29.35 3.01
N GLN A 130 3.00 28.36 2.23
CA GLN A 130 3.78 28.53 1.00
C GLN A 130 3.04 29.43 0.01
N LEU A 131 1.76 29.17 -0.19
CA LEU A 131 0.94 29.98 -1.07
C LEU A 131 0.81 31.42 -0.57
N THR A 132 0.76 31.62 0.73
CA THR A 132 0.67 32.96 1.29
C THR A 132 1.98 33.75 1.06
N GLU A 133 3.10 33.12 1.23
CA GLU A 133 4.40 33.75 0.97
C GLU A 133 4.57 34.08 -0.52
N ASP A 134 4.16 33.16 -1.39
CA ASP A 134 4.32 33.35 -2.83
C ASP A 134 3.26 34.27 -3.43
N SER A 135 2.07 34.31 -2.85
CA SER A 135 0.90 34.95 -3.45
C SER A 135 0.76 36.43 -3.13
N MET A 136 1.57 36.97 -2.24
CA MET A 136 1.57 38.42 -2.00
C MET A 136 1.83 39.18 -3.30
N VAL A 137 2.47 38.55 -4.25
CA VAL A 137 2.83 39.12 -5.54
C VAL A 137 1.77 38.83 -6.62
N GLU A 138 1.04 37.73 -6.51
CA GLU A 138 0.19 37.23 -7.57
C GLU A 138 -1.30 37.19 -7.25
N GLN A 139 -1.71 37.74 -6.15
CA GLN A 139 -3.10 37.73 -5.70
C GLN A 139 -4.12 38.19 -6.74
N LEU A 140 -3.71 39.07 -7.58
CA LEU A 140 -4.61 39.67 -8.57
C LEU A 140 -4.83 38.80 -9.79
N THR A 141 -3.94 37.86 -10.04
CA THR A 141 -4.00 37.00 -11.23
C THR A 141 -4.73 35.69 -10.99
N LEU A 142 -5.02 35.38 -9.74
CA LEU A 142 -5.61 34.08 -9.37
C LEU A 142 -7.09 33.94 -9.71
N LYS A 143 -7.78 35.04 -10.07
CA LYS A 143 -9.20 34.99 -10.37
C LYS A 143 -9.56 34.10 -11.56
N GLU A 144 -8.67 34.00 -12.50
CA GLU A 144 -8.86 33.18 -13.70
C GLU A 144 -7.89 32.03 -13.81
N TYR A 145 -7.26 31.71 -12.70
CA TYR A 145 -6.28 30.63 -12.70
C TYR A 145 -6.95 29.28 -12.98
N ILE A 146 -6.41 28.60 -13.96
CA ILE A 146 -6.76 27.23 -14.25
C ILE A 146 -5.56 26.38 -13.87
N ASP A 147 -5.77 25.41 -12.99
CA ASP A 147 -4.70 24.50 -12.58
C ASP A 147 -4.24 23.69 -13.79
N PRO A 148 -2.98 23.82 -14.22
CA PRO A 148 -2.50 23.09 -15.40
C PRO A 148 -2.44 21.59 -15.19
N PHE A 149 -2.41 21.13 -13.95
CA PHE A 149 -2.32 19.70 -13.65
C PHE A 149 -3.70 19.04 -13.63
N THR A 150 -4.70 19.70 -13.10
CA THR A 150 -6.03 19.13 -12.97
C THR A 150 -7.02 19.71 -13.95
N GLY A 151 -6.71 20.84 -14.57
CA GLY A 151 -7.63 21.54 -15.46
C GLY A 151 -8.80 22.22 -14.76
N SER A 152 -8.82 22.19 -13.44
CA SER A 152 -9.91 22.81 -12.70
C SER A 152 -9.70 24.30 -12.55
N LYS A 153 -10.78 25.03 -12.60
CA LYS A 153 -10.74 26.46 -12.28
C LYS A 153 -10.64 26.62 -10.78
N ASN A 154 -9.77 27.49 -10.35
CA ASN A 154 -9.71 27.84 -8.94
C ASN A 154 -10.92 28.68 -8.58
N PRO A 155 -11.90 28.15 -7.85
CA PRO A 155 -13.14 28.87 -7.57
C PRO A 155 -12.97 29.97 -6.55
N LYS A 156 -11.82 30.04 -5.94
CA LYS A 156 -11.58 31.02 -4.93
C LYS A 156 -10.28 31.65 -5.09
N ALA A 157 -10.34 32.39 -5.97
CA ALA A 157 -9.21 33.26 -5.94
C ALA A 157 -9.11 33.90 -4.58
#